data_ee6b8906bfc46b04428c29cff1db449d
#
_entry.id   ee6b8906bfc46b04428c29cff1db449d
#
_cell.length_a   1.000
_cell.length_b   1.000
_cell.length_c   1.000
_cell.angle_alpha   90.00
_cell.angle_beta   90.00
_cell.angle_gamma   90.00
#
_symmetry.space_group_name_H-M   'P 1'
#
loop_
_entity.id
_entity.type
_entity.pdbx_description
1 polymer ?
#
loop_
_entity_poly.entity_id
_entity_poly.type
_entity_poly.pdbx_seq_one_letter_code
_entity_poly.pdbx_strand_id
1 'polypeptide(L)'
;MIVDEKTSNLSDEALARLAANGNGEAFDEIYSRHKGFAYSVALRMTGNQADAEDLMQDAFVSVFRHVGSFRGDASFTTWLYRLVTNQVNMHFRYRSARPEIQASEAEVPEQRPSGGRVDPAGQLTDRLAIQKALMMLPPGYRSAFILYDIEGYKHDEVARFTGHTVGTSKSQLHKARAGLRVMLAPRSPVFQG
;
A
#
# COMPACT_ATOMS: atom_id res chain seq x y z
N MET A 1 -8.40 26.69 -9.93
CA MET A 1 -9.51 25.90 -9.40
C MET A 1 -9.67 26.37 -7.96
N ILE A 2 -10.71 27.17 -7.67
CA ILE A 2 -10.93 27.84 -6.38
C ILE A 2 -11.72 26.82 -5.55
N VAL A 3 -11.08 26.17 -4.59
CA VAL A 3 -11.76 25.37 -3.56
C VAL A 3 -12.49 26.38 -2.68
N ASP A 4 -13.81 26.27 -2.56
CA ASP A 4 -14.59 27.17 -1.72
C ASP A 4 -14.13 26.97 -0.26
N GLU A 5 -13.80 28.06 0.44
CA GLU A 5 -13.33 28.05 1.84
C GLU A 5 -14.26 27.28 2.80
N LYS A 6 -15.50 27.03 2.36
CA LYS A 6 -16.50 26.27 3.10
C LYS A 6 -16.26 24.77 3.16
N THR A 7 -15.66 24.15 2.12
CA THR A 7 -15.43 22.71 2.10
C THR A 7 -14.13 22.31 2.80
N SER A 8 -13.11 23.19 2.80
CA SER A 8 -11.80 22.90 3.39
C SER A 8 -11.81 22.69 4.92
N ASN A 9 -12.83 23.19 5.63
CA ASN A 9 -12.97 23.04 7.08
C ASN A 9 -13.87 21.86 7.50
N LEU A 10 -14.46 21.14 6.56
CA LEU A 10 -15.35 20.00 6.88
C LEU A 10 -14.56 18.75 7.23
N SER A 11 -15.15 17.90 8.08
CA SER A 11 -14.60 16.56 8.34
C SER A 11 -14.74 15.67 7.10
N ASP A 12 -13.91 14.64 7.01
CA ASP A 12 -13.98 13.66 5.90
C ASP A 12 -15.35 12.98 5.81
N GLU A 13 -16.03 12.74 6.96
CA GLU A 13 -17.38 12.18 6.98
C GLU A 13 -18.43 13.15 6.42
N ALA A 14 -18.26 14.45 6.68
CA ALA A 14 -19.15 15.47 6.13
C ALA A 14 -18.93 15.61 4.62
N LEU A 15 -17.67 15.63 4.18
CA LEU A 15 -17.32 15.66 2.76
C LEU A 15 -17.82 14.40 2.03
N ALA A 16 -17.65 13.21 2.61
CA ALA A 16 -18.14 11.97 2.03
C ALA A 16 -19.66 11.98 1.83
N ARG A 17 -20.42 12.52 2.79
CA ARG A 17 -21.88 12.68 2.67
C ARG A 17 -22.27 13.67 1.58
N LEU A 18 -21.56 14.79 1.45
CA LEU A 18 -21.80 15.76 0.38
C LEU A 18 -21.47 15.17 -0.99
N ALA A 19 -20.33 14.52 -1.12
CA ALA A 19 -19.91 13.84 -2.35
C ALA A 19 -20.89 12.73 -2.77
N ALA A 20 -21.43 11.98 -1.80
CA ALA A 20 -22.46 10.97 -2.05
C ALA A 20 -23.76 11.56 -2.62
N ASN A 21 -24.05 12.84 -2.31
CA ASN A 21 -25.18 13.59 -2.85
C ASN A 21 -24.84 14.35 -4.15
N GLY A 22 -23.71 14.05 -4.77
CA GLY A 22 -23.29 14.62 -6.06
C GLY A 22 -22.54 15.96 -5.97
N ASN A 23 -22.11 16.39 -4.78
CA ASN A 23 -21.30 17.60 -4.63
C ASN A 23 -19.87 17.32 -5.11
N GLY A 24 -19.50 17.86 -6.29
CA GLY A 24 -18.18 17.70 -6.91
C GLY A 24 -17.07 18.35 -6.10
N GLU A 25 -17.30 19.53 -5.51
CA GLU A 25 -16.31 20.26 -4.70
C GLU A 25 -15.91 19.47 -3.44
N ALA A 26 -16.87 18.80 -2.81
CA ALA A 26 -16.60 17.92 -1.68
C ALA A 26 -15.76 16.69 -2.11
N PHE A 27 -15.97 16.16 -3.30
CA PHE A 27 -15.15 15.08 -3.84
C PHE A 27 -13.73 15.57 -4.18
N ASP A 28 -13.60 16.76 -4.78
CA ASP A 28 -12.30 17.37 -5.10
C ASP A 28 -11.47 17.61 -3.83
N GLU A 29 -12.12 18.03 -2.75
CA GLU A 29 -11.47 18.21 -1.45
C GLU A 29 -11.01 16.87 -0.85
N ILE A 30 -11.84 15.83 -0.90
CA ILE A 30 -11.46 14.45 -0.50
C ILE A 30 -10.25 13.99 -1.31
N TYR A 31 -10.29 14.16 -2.62
CA TYR A 31 -9.19 13.80 -3.50
C TYR A 31 -7.90 14.55 -3.11
N SER A 32 -7.99 15.86 -2.94
CA SER A 32 -6.84 16.70 -2.60
C SER A 32 -6.17 16.28 -1.29
N ARG A 33 -6.97 15.98 -0.26
CA ARG A 33 -6.47 15.56 1.06
C ARG A 33 -5.81 14.19 1.04
N HIS A 34 -6.40 13.26 0.29
CA HIS A 34 -6.07 11.85 0.45
C HIS A 34 -5.27 11.22 -0.71
N LYS A 35 -5.07 11.94 -1.83
CA LYS A 35 -4.29 11.42 -2.98
C LYS A 35 -2.87 11.00 -2.60
N GLY A 36 -2.18 11.81 -1.79
CA GLY A 36 -0.82 11.50 -1.33
C GLY A 36 -0.77 10.25 -0.46
N PHE A 37 -1.77 10.06 0.41
CA PHE A 37 -1.90 8.84 1.21
C PHE A 37 -2.15 7.62 0.32
N ALA A 38 -3.14 7.67 -0.58
CA ALA A 38 -3.48 6.58 -1.48
C ALA A 38 -2.29 6.18 -2.37
N TYR A 39 -1.59 7.17 -2.95
CA TYR A 39 -0.36 6.95 -3.72
C TYR A 39 0.72 6.27 -2.88
N SER A 40 0.98 6.74 -1.66
CA SER A 40 1.99 6.17 -0.77
C SER A 40 1.71 4.71 -0.41
N VAL A 41 0.44 4.35 -0.21
CA VAL A 41 0.01 2.96 0.03
C VAL A 41 0.25 2.11 -1.21
N ALA A 42 -0.21 2.57 -2.38
CA ALA A 42 -0.01 1.85 -3.64
C ALA A 42 1.49 1.66 -3.95
N LEU A 43 2.31 2.71 -3.78
CA LEU A 43 3.75 2.64 -4.02
C LEU A 43 4.46 1.66 -3.07
N ARG A 44 4.10 1.65 -1.78
CA ARG A 44 4.65 0.66 -0.83
C ARG A 44 4.32 -0.77 -1.21
N MET A 45 3.17 -0.99 -1.83
CA MET A 45 2.73 -2.33 -2.21
C MET A 45 3.25 -2.77 -3.57
N THR A 46 3.34 -1.88 -4.56
CA THR A 46 3.77 -2.22 -5.93
C THR A 46 5.28 -2.09 -6.12
N GLY A 47 5.90 -1.10 -5.51
CA GLY A 47 7.30 -0.73 -5.75
C GLY A 47 7.54 -0.03 -7.09
N ASN A 48 6.48 0.28 -7.84
CA ASN A 48 6.53 0.90 -9.14
C ASN A 48 5.71 2.18 -9.14
N GLN A 49 6.28 3.30 -9.61
CA GLN A 49 5.62 4.61 -9.59
C GLN A 49 4.44 4.67 -10.55
N ALA A 50 4.60 4.15 -11.77
CA ALA A 50 3.53 4.13 -12.75
C ALA A 50 2.34 3.30 -12.28
N ASP A 51 2.59 2.05 -11.81
CA ASP A 51 1.54 1.22 -11.20
C ASP A 51 0.87 1.91 -10.01
N ALA A 52 1.65 2.64 -9.18
CA ALA A 52 1.11 3.34 -8.01
C ALA A 52 0.21 4.52 -8.39
N GLU A 53 0.54 5.26 -9.44
CA GLU A 53 -0.28 6.35 -9.96
C GLU A 53 -1.59 5.82 -10.53
N ASP A 54 -1.54 4.79 -11.37
CA ASP A 54 -2.72 4.17 -11.97
C ASP A 54 -3.65 3.59 -10.89
N LEU A 55 -3.10 2.85 -9.94
CA LEU A 55 -3.88 2.25 -8.85
C LEU A 55 -4.46 3.27 -7.88
N MET A 56 -3.78 4.39 -7.66
CA MET A 56 -4.32 5.51 -6.91
C MET A 56 -5.53 6.11 -7.64
N GLN A 57 -5.44 6.32 -8.95
CA GLN A 57 -6.56 6.82 -9.77
C GLN A 57 -7.74 5.83 -9.75
N ASP A 58 -7.49 4.53 -9.96
CA ASP A 58 -8.51 3.48 -9.89
C ASP A 58 -9.20 3.42 -8.51
N ALA A 59 -8.41 3.63 -7.43
CA ALA A 59 -8.97 3.71 -6.09
C ALA A 59 -9.92 4.91 -5.95
N PHE A 60 -9.59 6.07 -6.51
CA PHE A 60 -10.48 7.24 -6.46
C PHE A 60 -11.70 7.11 -7.37
N VAL A 61 -11.60 6.41 -8.50
CA VAL A 61 -12.79 5.99 -9.27
C VAL A 61 -13.69 5.10 -8.41
N SER A 62 -13.11 4.20 -7.61
CA SER A 62 -13.87 3.38 -6.66
C SER A 62 -14.47 4.20 -5.53
N VAL A 63 -13.74 5.21 -5.00
CA VAL A 63 -14.29 6.17 -4.03
C VAL A 63 -15.51 6.85 -4.62
N PHE A 64 -15.41 7.43 -5.81
CA PHE A 64 -16.51 8.11 -6.47
C PHE A 64 -17.77 7.23 -6.59
N ARG A 65 -17.59 5.97 -6.96
CA ARG A 65 -18.70 5.01 -7.12
C ARG A 65 -19.31 4.54 -5.80
N HIS A 66 -18.53 4.49 -4.72
CA HIS A 66 -18.92 3.83 -3.48
C HIS A 66 -18.95 4.75 -2.26
N VAL A 67 -18.68 6.06 -2.39
CA VAL A 67 -18.64 6.99 -1.26
C VAL A 67 -19.98 7.03 -0.50
N GLY A 68 -21.10 6.80 -1.18
CA GLY A 68 -22.42 6.68 -0.56
C GLY A 68 -22.57 5.46 0.36
N SER A 69 -21.70 4.46 0.26
CA SER A 69 -21.68 3.30 1.16
C SER A 69 -20.80 3.51 2.41
N PHE A 70 -20.07 4.61 2.49
CA PHE A 70 -19.29 4.96 3.67
C PHE A 70 -20.21 5.34 4.83
N ARG A 71 -20.23 4.52 5.88
CA ARG A 71 -21.15 4.69 7.04
C ARG A 71 -20.52 5.40 8.23
N GLY A 72 -19.19 5.63 8.20
CA GLY A 72 -18.48 6.21 9.34
C GLY A 72 -18.16 5.22 10.48
N ASP A 73 -18.35 3.91 10.25
CA ASP A 73 -18.01 2.84 11.24
C ASP A 73 -16.48 2.76 11.47
N ALA A 74 -15.69 3.32 10.58
CA ALA A 74 -14.26 3.50 10.68
C ALA A 74 -13.88 4.86 10.10
N SER A 75 -12.65 5.34 10.32
CA SER A 75 -12.18 6.58 9.70
C SER A 75 -12.23 6.46 8.17
N PHE A 76 -12.43 7.60 7.49
CA PHE A 76 -12.40 7.65 6.02
C PHE A 76 -11.06 7.10 5.47
N THR A 77 -9.96 7.42 6.12
CA THR A 77 -8.63 6.93 5.76
C THR A 77 -8.56 5.39 5.81
N THR A 78 -9.16 4.76 6.83
CA THR A 78 -9.24 3.29 6.92
C THR A 78 -10.08 2.69 5.80
N TRP A 79 -11.20 3.32 5.46
CA TRP A 79 -12.06 2.89 4.36
C TRP A 79 -11.36 3.05 3.01
N LEU A 80 -10.71 4.20 2.76
CA LEU A 80 -9.91 4.45 1.56
C LEU A 80 -8.75 3.44 1.44
N TYR A 81 -8.06 3.15 2.54
CA TYR A 81 -6.99 2.16 2.55
C TYR A 81 -7.47 0.80 2.01
N ARG A 82 -8.67 0.37 2.40
CA ARG A 82 -9.28 -0.86 1.89
C ARG A 82 -9.51 -0.81 0.38
N LEU A 83 -9.96 0.33 -0.15
CA LEU A 83 -10.16 0.49 -1.59
C LEU A 83 -8.83 0.40 -2.34
N VAL A 84 -7.79 1.12 -1.89
CA VAL A 84 -6.46 1.09 -2.51
C VAL A 84 -5.88 -0.33 -2.48
N THR A 85 -5.89 -0.99 -1.33
CA THR A 85 -5.33 -2.34 -1.20
C THR A 85 -6.09 -3.38 -2.03
N ASN A 86 -7.39 -3.22 -2.20
CA ASN A 86 -8.18 -4.06 -3.09
C ASN A 86 -7.75 -3.89 -4.55
N GLN A 87 -7.56 -2.65 -5.02
CA GLN A 87 -7.07 -2.39 -6.37
C GLN A 87 -5.68 -3.01 -6.59
N VAL A 88 -4.76 -2.80 -5.67
CA VAL A 88 -3.41 -3.38 -5.73
C VAL A 88 -3.46 -4.91 -5.79
N ASN A 89 -4.29 -5.55 -4.95
CA ASN A 89 -4.42 -7.01 -4.95
C ASN A 89 -5.08 -7.54 -6.24
N MET A 90 -6.03 -6.81 -6.82
CA MET A 90 -6.61 -7.14 -8.12
C MET A 90 -5.57 -7.03 -9.23
N HIS A 91 -4.76 -5.98 -9.23
CA HIS A 91 -3.66 -5.79 -10.17
C HIS A 91 -2.67 -6.97 -10.13
N PHE A 92 -2.22 -7.37 -8.94
CA PHE A 92 -1.32 -8.52 -8.81
C PHE A 92 -1.96 -9.84 -9.25
N ARG A 93 -3.24 -10.07 -8.96
CA ARG A 93 -3.96 -11.25 -9.45
C ARG A 93 -4.03 -11.27 -10.97
N TYR A 94 -4.34 -10.12 -11.58
CA TYR A 94 -4.41 -10.00 -13.03
C TYR A 94 -3.05 -10.26 -13.69
N ARG A 95 -1.97 -9.67 -13.16
CA ARG A 95 -0.61 -9.90 -13.65
C ARG A 95 -0.17 -11.36 -13.48
N SER A 96 -0.48 -11.98 -12.35
CA SER A 96 -0.14 -13.38 -12.10
C SER A 96 -0.89 -14.36 -13.01
N ALA A 97 -2.08 -13.98 -13.48
CA ALA A 97 -2.85 -14.77 -14.44
C ALA A 97 -2.36 -14.64 -15.90
N ARG A 98 -1.46 -13.70 -16.19
CA ARG A 98 -0.90 -13.42 -17.51
C ARG A 98 0.63 -13.34 -17.45
N PRO A 99 1.34 -14.48 -17.45
CA PRO A 99 2.80 -14.51 -17.35
C PRO A 99 3.53 -13.75 -18.48
N GLU A 100 2.90 -13.62 -19.63
CA GLU A 100 3.43 -12.93 -20.82
C GLU A 100 3.71 -11.44 -20.54
N ILE A 101 2.92 -10.82 -19.65
CA ILE A 101 3.11 -9.40 -19.27
C ILE A 101 4.34 -9.26 -18.33
N GLN A 102 4.65 -10.29 -17.53
CA GLN A 102 5.82 -10.28 -16.65
C GLN A 102 7.14 -10.38 -17.41
N ALA A 103 7.16 -11.07 -18.55
CA ALA A 103 8.36 -11.23 -19.37
C ALA A 103 8.80 -9.93 -20.07
N SER A 104 7.87 -9.02 -20.32
CA SER A 104 8.12 -7.72 -21.00
C SER A 104 8.65 -6.62 -20.08
N GLU A 105 8.51 -6.76 -18.76
CA GLU A 105 8.89 -5.74 -17.77
C GLU A 105 9.99 -6.21 -16.80
N ALA A 106 10.62 -7.36 -17.05
CA ALA A 106 11.68 -7.92 -16.22
C ALA A 106 13.04 -7.28 -16.48
N GLU A 107 13.11 -5.97 -16.66
CA GLU A 107 14.32 -5.20 -16.34
C GLU A 107 14.24 -4.73 -14.89
N VAL A 108 14.40 -5.67 -13.97
CA VAL A 108 14.73 -5.34 -12.59
C VAL A 108 16.20 -4.96 -12.60
N PRO A 109 16.56 -3.70 -12.28
CA PRO A 109 17.97 -3.37 -12.09
C PRO A 109 18.51 -4.21 -10.93
N GLU A 110 19.44 -5.11 -11.20
CA GLU A 110 20.26 -5.78 -10.19
C GLU A 110 21.14 -4.73 -9.47
N GLN A 111 20.54 -3.95 -8.60
CA GLN A 111 21.32 -3.17 -7.64
C GLN A 111 21.41 -3.95 -6.34
N ARG A 112 22.48 -4.72 -6.21
CA ARG A 112 22.94 -5.25 -4.92
C ARG A 112 23.25 -4.06 -4.01
N PRO A 113 22.64 -3.94 -2.83
CA PRO A 113 22.97 -2.86 -1.90
C PRO A 113 24.38 -3.09 -1.34
N SER A 114 25.30 -2.20 -1.65
CA SER A 114 26.59 -2.09 -0.93
C SER A 114 26.32 -1.63 0.51
N GLY A 115 26.99 -2.29 1.46
CA GLY A 115 26.89 -1.97 2.87
C GLY A 115 27.33 -0.54 3.18
N GLY A 116 26.57 0.14 4.04
CA GLY A 116 26.87 1.45 4.58
C GLY A 116 26.71 1.47 6.10
N ARG A 117 27.65 2.11 6.76
CA ARG A 117 27.82 2.29 8.21
C ARG A 117 26.64 2.99 8.86
N VAL A 118 26.44 2.68 10.14
CA VAL A 118 25.46 3.28 11.06
C VAL A 118 25.94 4.67 11.49
N ASP A 119 25.12 5.72 11.23
CA ASP A 119 25.30 7.08 11.71
C ASP A 119 23.93 7.61 12.25
N PRO A 120 23.83 8.72 13.02
CA PRO A 120 22.55 9.22 13.55
C PRO A 120 21.53 9.60 12.47
N ALA A 121 21.89 9.63 11.19
CA ALA A 121 21.01 9.43 10.03
C ALA A 121 20.39 8.02 9.99
N GLY A 122 20.69 7.14 10.93
CA GLY A 122 20.33 5.73 11.00
C GLY A 122 18.83 5.44 10.85
N GLN A 123 17.95 6.28 11.42
CA GLN A 123 16.51 6.08 11.28
C GLN A 123 16.02 6.24 9.83
N LEU A 124 16.63 7.09 9.02
CA LEU A 124 16.30 7.23 7.60
C LEU A 124 16.87 6.06 6.80
N THR A 125 18.09 5.63 7.13
CA THR A 125 18.76 4.47 6.51
C THR A 125 17.99 3.18 6.82
N ASP A 126 17.55 2.99 8.07
CA ASP A 126 16.75 1.84 8.49
C ASP A 126 15.39 1.80 7.77
N ARG A 127 14.72 2.95 7.62
CA ARG A 127 13.48 3.04 6.85
C ARG A 127 13.66 2.67 5.38
N LEU A 128 14.72 3.15 4.75
CA LEU A 128 15.05 2.81 3.36
C LEU A 128 15.41 1.32 3.22
N ALA A 129 16.14 0.76 4.18
CA ALA A 129 16.47 -0.66 4.20
C ALA A 129 15.21 -1.53 4.33
N ILE A 130 14.30 -1.17 5.23
CA ILE A 130 13.01 -1.86 5.40
C ILE A 130 12.16 -1.76 4.13
N GLN A 131 12.07 -0.58 3.52
CA GLN A 131 11.35 -0.40 2.26
C GLN A 131 11.91 -1.29 1.15
N LYS A 132 13.24 -1.30 0.97
CA LYS A 132 13.90 -2.17 -0.02
C LYS A 132 13.62 -3.65 0.25
N ALA A 133 13.74 -4.09 1.51
CA ALA A 133 13.46 -5.46 1.89
C ALA A 133 11.99 -5.86 1.63
N LEU A 134 11.04 -4.95 1.91
CA LEU A 134 9.63 -5.16 1.60
C LEU A 134 9.40 -5.33 0.10
N MET A 135 10.08 -4.53 -0.74
CA MET A 135 9.95 -4.64 -2.20
C MET A 135 10.50 -5.96 -2.74
N MET A 136 11.47 -6.58 -2.08
CA MET A 136 12.00 -7.89 -2.45
C MET A 136 11.07 -9.06 -2.06
N LEU A 137 10.08 -8.84 -1.21
CA LEU A 137 9.11 -9.88 -0.86
C LEU A 137 8.14 -10.13 -2.03
N PRO A 138 7.73 -11.39 -2.25
CA PRO A 138 6.60 -11.69 -3.14
C PRO A 138 5.36 -10.88 -2.76
N PRO A 139 4.53 -10.43 -3.73
CA PRO A 139 3.40 -9.52 -3.49
C PRO A 139 2.45 -9.97 -2.38
N GLY A 140 2.08 -11.25 -2.33
CA GLY A 140 1.19 -11.78 -1.29
C GLY A 140 1.80 -11.73 0.11
N TYR A 141 3.12 -11.97 0.25
CA TYR A 141 3.81 -11.88 1.54
C TYR A 141 3.91 -10.42 1.99
N ARG A 142 4.23 -9.52 1.06
CA ARG A 142 4.29 -8.08 1.30
C ARG A 142 2.94 -7.54 1.77
N SER A 143 1.86 -7.88 1.06
CA SER A 143 0.51 -7.45 1.43
C SER A 143 0.11 -7.96 2.82
N ALA A 144 0.37 -9.24 3.14
CA ALA A 144 0.06 -9.80 4.44
C ALA A 144 0.83 -9.08 5.57
N PHE A 145 2.11 -8.76 5.35
CA PHE A 145 2.93 -8.04 6.31
C PHE A 145 2.46 -6.60 6.52
N ILE A 146 2.21 -5.87 5.44
CA ILE A 146 1.75 -4.47 5.52
C ILE A 146 0.40 -4.42 6.24
N LEU A 147 -0.56 -5.26 5.83
CA LEU A 147 -1.90 -5.24 6.42
C LEU A 147 -1.90 -5.64 7.90
N TYR A 148 -1.13 -6.67 8.27
CA TYR A 148 -1.15 -7.19 9.63
C TYR A 148 -0.19 -6.43 10.57
N ASP A 149 1.11 -6.32 10.19
CA ASP A 149 2.15 -5.78 11.09
C ASP A 149 2.23 -4.25 11.08
N ILE A 150 1.92 -3.60 9.96
CA ILE A 150 2.01 -2.13 9.86
C ILE A 150 0.66 -1.49 10.17
N GLU A 151 -0.43 -2.01 9.57
CA GLU A 151 -1.76 -1.39 9.66
C GLU A 151 -2.64 -2.01 10.76
N GLY A 152 -2.20 -3.11 11.37
CA GLY A 152 -2.85 -3.70 12.55
C GLY A 152 -4.14 -4.48 12.26
N TYR A 153 -4.42 -4.87 11.01
CA TYR A 153 -5.58 -5.69 10.67
C TYR A 153 -5.47 -7.12 11.19
N LYS A 154 -6.59 -7.71 11.61
CA LYS A 154 -6.65 -9.11 11.99
C LYS A 154 -6.58 -10.04 10.77
N HIS A 155 -6.18 -11.29 10.96
CA HIS A 155 -6.03 -12.25 9.86
C HIS A 155 -7.31 -12.51 9.06
N ASP A 156 -8.49 -12.44 9.69
CA ASP A 156 -9.78 -12.56 8.99
C ASP A 156 -10.06 -11.35 8.09
N GLU A 157 -9.65 -10.16 8.50
CA GLU A 157 -9.73 -8.95 7.68
C GLU A 157 -8.72 -9.00 6.54
N VAL A 158 -7.46 -9.36 6.82
CA VAL A 158 -6.42 -9.56 5.80
C VAL A 158 -6.87 -10.59 4.76
N ALA A 159 -7.46 -11.71 5.20
CA ALA A 159 -7.98 -12.74 4.31
C ALA A 159 -9.08 -12.19 3.38
N ARG A 160 -10.02 -11.41 3.93
CA ARG A 160 -11.07 -10.74 3.14
C ARG A 160 -10.50 -9.73 2.13
N PHE A 161 -9.52 -8.91 2.53
CA PHE A 161 -8.91 -7.91 1.65
C PHE A 161 -8.10 -8.53 0.52
N THR A 162 -7.36 -9.60 0.82
CA THR A 162 -6.50 -10.26 -0.18
C THR A 162 -7.24 -11.29 -1.03
N GLY A 163 -8.47 -11.63 -0.67
CA GLY A 163 -9.23 -12.71 -1.32
C GLY A 163 -8.68 -14.11 -1.05
N HIS A 164 -8.05 -14.30 0.10
CA HIS A 164 -7.45 -15.55 0.55
C HIS A 164 -8.16 -16.12 1.78
N THR A 165 -7.72 -17.29 2.24
CA THR A 165 -8.18 -17.86 3.51
C THR A 165 -7.38 -17.29 4.69
N VAL A 166 -7.93 -17.39 5.91
CA VAL A 166 -7.21 -17.04 7.15
C VAL A 166 -5.92 -17.83 7.30
N GLY A 167 -5.93 -19.11 6.93
CA GLY A 167 -4.74 -19.98 6.92
C GLY A 167 -3.66 -19.45 5.97
N THR A 168 -4.05 -19.02 4.77
CA THR A 168 -3.14 -18.42 3.79
C THR A 168 -2.55 -17.10 4.34
N SER A 169 -3.37 -16.24 4.94
CA SER A 169 -2.90 -14.99 5.56
C SER A 169 -1.84 -15.25 6.62
N LYS A 170 -2.08 -16.21 7.53
CA LYS A 170 -1.10 -16.61 8.57
C LYS A 170 0.20 -17.13 7.97
N SER A 171 0.10 -18.03 6.97
CA SER A 171 1.26 -18.60 6.28
C SER A 171 2.07 -17.55 5.54
N GLN A 172 1.42 -16.64 4.81
CA GLN A 172 2.07 -15.55 4.09
C GLN A 172 2.79 -14.59 5.05
N LEU A 173 2.16 -14.21 6.16
CA LEU A 173 2.78 -13.37 7.19
C LEU A 173 4.02 -14.04 7.79
N HIS A 174 3.92 -15.32 8.13
CA HIS A 174 5.06 -16.08 8.67
C HIS A 174 6.25 -16.06 7.68
N LYS A 175 6.00 -16.34 6.41
CA LYS A 175 7.03 -16.32 5.36
C LYS A 175 7.58 -14.92 5.12
N ALA A 176 6.72 -13.89 5.17
CA ALA A 176 7.15 -12.48 5.06
C ALA A 176 8.14 -12.10 6.17
N ARG A 177 7.80 -12.41 7.42
CA ARG A 177 8.66 -12.14 8.58
C ARG A 177 9.99 -12.90 8.51
N ALA A 178 9.96 -14.16 8.05
CA ALA A 178 11.18 -14.95 7.84
C ALA A 178 12.07 -14.33 6.76
N GLY A 179 11.52 -13.93 5.62
CA GLY A 179 12.24 -13.25 4.55
C GLY A 179 12.85 -11.92 4.99
N LEU A 180 12.07 -11.08 5.66
CA LEU A 180 12.55 -9.78 6.17
C LEU A 180 13.68 -9.97 7.20
N ARG A 181 13.58 -10.96 8.10
CA ARG A 181 14.63 -11.26 9.07
C ARG A 181 15.96 -11.61 8.38
N VAL A 182 15.92 -12.40 7.32
CA VAL A 182 17.11 -12.75 6.54
C VAL A 182 17.69 -11.53 5.81
N MET A 183 16.84 -10.71 5.20
CA MET A 183 17.29 -9.54 4.43
C MET A 183 17.82 -8.40 5.32
N LEU A 184 17.28 -8.26 6.52
CA LEU A 184 17.63 -7.20 7.48
C LEU A 184 18.66 -7.66 8.53
N ALA A 185 19.03 -8.94 8.54
CA ALA A 185 20.07 -9.43 9.45
C ALA A 185 21.39 -8.67 9.20
N PRO A 186 22.07 -8.20 10.26
CA PRO A 186 23.39 -7.60 10.13
C PRO A 186 24.33 -8.63 9.50
N ARG A 187 24.96 -8.26 8.38
CA ARG A 187 25.99 -9.12 7.78
C ARG A 187 27.14 -9.25 8.78
N SER A 188 27.34 -10.42 9.37
CA SER A 188 28.53 -10.71 10.12
C SER A 188 29.76 -10.43 9.23
N PRO A 189 30.77 -9.70 9.73
CA PRO A 189 32.00 -9.53 8.97
C PRO A 189 32.60 -10.92 8.74
N VAL A 190 32.76 -11.28 7.47
CA VAL A 190 33.53 -12.46 7.10
C VAL A 190 34.97 -12.14 7.50
N PHE A 191 35.45 -12.71 8.58
CA PHE A 191 36.87 -12.76 8.89
C PHE A 191 37.50 -13.57 7.75
N GLN A 192 38.17 -12.86 6.82
CA GLN A 192 39.17 -13.48 5.98
C GLN A 192 40.42 -13.66 6.84
N GLY A 193 40.65 -14.88 7.31
CA GLY A 193 41.93 -15.32 7.85
C GLY A 193 42.90 -15.62 6.71
#